data_0cd7ad45e76a8e702b95493fda49ab73
#
_entry.id   0cd7ad45e76a8e702b95493fda49ab73
#
_cell.length_a   1.000
_cell.length_b   1.000
_cell.length_c   1.000
_cell.angle_alpha   90.00
_cell.angle_beta   90.00
_cell.angle_gamma   90.00
#
_symmetry.space_group_name_H-M   'P 1'
#
loop_
_entity.id
_entity.type
_entity.pdbx_description
1 polymer ?
#
loop_
_entity_poly.entity_id
_entity_poly.type
_entity_poly.pdbx_seq_one_letter_code
_entity_poly.pdbx_strand_id
1 'polypeptide(L)'
;KLLNYDLFLAKDFLKLQVSDTKKVFEKKLLNSFKEKSLFDTKLNCFIHLFDEQIFHVDDNTIIEGILQSEEYLRPSIDIINKYIKLKDKKNSFLNRENTCILNIRGGEYKRHRELILPKSYWLNAMANMKRFKKKIDFKIVTDDFAYASTLFPSIEIIKGGIKEDFMNLFFCKYAILSNSSFGYFPIKLGTPPDIVIAPNHWARFGNKYERWASPSNIYKDWLWQDKNGEIRKPAEIEKSKFDLKRIYASYNVYTTEDFFKKKTLKDFLPKKFRNLLKRLLSKLFPLYVGYLKK
;
A
#
# COMPACT_ATOMS: atom_id res chain seq x y z
N LYS A 1 -1.13 -1.15 -18.61
CA LYS A 1 0.26 -1.65 -18.65
C LYS A 1 0.20 -3.13 -18.36
N LEU A 2 0.51 -3.95 -19.34
CA LEU A 2 0.70 -5.38 -19.19
C LEU A 2 1.68 -5.64 -18.05
N LEU A 3 1.32 -6.49 -17.09
CA LEU A 3 2.29 -7.09 -16.19
C LEU A 3 3.20 -7.94 -17.07
N ASN A 4 4.30 -7.32 -17.51
CA ASN A 4 5.37 -8.12 -18.06
C ASN A 4 5.87 -8.99 -16.90
N TYR A 5 5.69 -10.30 -16.98
CA TYR A 5 6.13 -11.24 -15.96
C TYR A 5 7.63 -11.04 -15.64
N ASP A 6 8.41 -10.57 -16.61
CA ASP A 6 9.82 -10.23 -16.44
C ASP A 6 10.06 -9.03 -15.52
N LEU A 7 9.03 -8.16 -15.31
CA LEU A 7 9.08 -7.05 -14.36
C LEU A 7 8.50 -7.41 -12.98
N PHE A 8 8.00 -8.63 -12.81
CA PHE A 8 7.52 -9.08 -11.51
C PHE A 8 8.70 -9.34 -10.58
N LEU A 9 8.92 -8.42 -9.63
CA LEU A 9 10.06 -8.46 -8.71
C LEU A 9 10.15 -9.75 -7.88
N ALA A 10 9.04 -10.43 -7.70
CA ALA A 10 8.99 -11.68 -6.94
C ALA A 10 9.19 -12.95 -7.80
N LYS A 11 9.41 -12.84 -9.11
CA LYS A 11 9.56 -13.97 -10.02
C LYS A 11 10.70 -14.94 -9.63
N ASP A 12 11.72 -14.42 -8.98
CA ASP A 12 12.89 -15.22 -8.62
C ASP A 12 12.62 -16.16 -7.44
N PHE A 13 11.66 -15.85 -6.58
CA PHE A 13 11.35 -16.60 -5.36
C PHE A 13 9.92 -17.08 -5.25
N LEU A 14 8.96 -16.48 -5.97
CA LEU A 14 7.60 -16.99 -6.07
C LEU A 14 7.38 -17.74 -7.38
N LYS A 15 6.73 -18.88 -7.28
CA LYS A 15 6.21 -19.62 -8.43
C LYS A 15 4.74 -19.29 -8.58
N LEU A 16 4.38 -18.63 -9.65
CA LEU A 16 2.99 -18.44 -10.06
C LEU A 16 2.61 -19.61 -10.97
N GLN A 17 1.56 -20.33 -10.60
CA GLN A 17 0.94 -21.32 -11.48
C GLN A 17 -0.06 -20.61 -12.40
N VAL A 18 0.45 -19.81 -13.31
CA VAL A 18 -0.36 -19.18 -14.36
C VAL A 18 -0.11 -19.90 -15.68
N SER A 19 -1.17 -20.15 -16.42
CA SER A 19 -1.11 -20.55 -17.81
C SER A 19 -0.36 -19.47 -18.60
N ASP A 20 0.38 -19.87 -19.61
CA ASP A 20 1.24 -19.03 -20.45
C ASP A 20 0.58 -17.66 -20.78
N THR A 21 1.02 -16.63 -20.10
CA THR A 21 0.43 -15.28 -20.21
C THR A 21 0.61 -14.69 -21.60
N LYS A 22 1.64 -15.11 -22.38
CA LYS A 22 1.84 -14.64 -23.75
C LYS A 22 0.67 -14.99 -24.67
N LYS A 23 0.07 -16.17 -24.52
CA LYS A 23 -1.09 -16.59 -25.33
C LYS A 23 -2.38 -15.86 -24.98
N VAL A 24 -2.52 -15.37 -23.74
CA VAL A 24 -3.72 -14.66 -23.29
C VAL A 24 -3.79 -13.25 -23.91
N PHE A 25 -2.65 -12.62 -24.17
CA PHE A 25 -2.58 -11.25 -24.66
C PHE A 25 -2.69 -11.09 -26.19
N GLU A 26 -2.55 -12.17 -26.93
CA GLU A 26 -2.75 -12.15 -28.39
C GLU A 26 -4.24 -12.19 -28.82
N LYS A 27 -5.15 -12.53 -27.89
CA LYS A 27 -6.59 -12.46 -28.15
C LYS A 27 -7.10 -11.03 -27.98
N LYS A 28 -7.49 -10.41 -29.08
CA LYS A 28 -8.29 -9.18 -29.12
C LYS A 28 -9.54 -9.33 -28.24
N LEU A 29 -9.85 -8.29 -27.46
CA LEU A 29 -11.00 -8.12 -26.59
C LEU A 29 -10.83 -8.71 -25.20
N LEU A 30 -10.07 -7.99 -24.40
CA LEU A 30 -10.12 -8.14 -22.98
C LEU A 30 -11.08 -7.10 -22.41
N ASN A 31 -12.10 -7.57 -21.70
CA ASN A 31 -12.88 -6.69 -20.83
C ASN A 31 -11.92 -6.07 -19.79
N SER A 32 -12.23 -4.92 -19.28
CA SER A 32 -11.44 -4.31 -18.21
C SER A 32 -12.31 -4.03 -17.00
N PHE A 33 -11.87 -4.49 -15.86
CA PHE A 33 -12.38 -4.10 -14.55
C PHE A 33 -11.41 -3.13 -13.91
N LYS A 34 -11.91 -1.98 -13.46
CA LYS A 34 -11.09 -0.98 -12.77
C LYS A 34 -11.64 -0.77 -11.37
N GLU A 35 -10.75 -0.94 -10.36
CA GLU A 35 -11.08 -0.68 -8.97
C GLU A 35 -11.60 0.75 -8.81
N LYS A 36 -12.74 0.88 -8.14
CA LYS A 36 -13.36 2.19 -7.88
C LYS A 36 -12.56 2.97 -6.85
N SER A 37 -12.49 4.26 -7.07
CA SER A 37 -11.87 5.20 -6.17
C SER A 37 -12.72 6.46 -6.02
N LEU A 38 -12.44 7.20 -4.96
CA LEU A 38 -12.96 8.54 -4.76
C LEU A 38 -11.81 9.47 -4.40
N PHE A 39 -12.02 10.76 -4.55
CA PHE A 39 -11.02 11.75 -4.15
C PHE A 39 -11.45 12.44 -2.86
N ASP A 40 -10.72 12.19 -1.77
CA ASP A 40 -10.93 12.89 -0.50
C ASP A 40 -10.20 14.24 -0.55
N THR A 41 -10.97 15.33 -0.64
CA THR A 41 -10.42 16.68 -0.72
C THR A 41 -9.74 17.14 0.57
N LYS A 42 -10.10 16.57 1.72
CA LYS A 42 -9.47 16.90 3.01
C LYS A 42 -8.11 16.21 3.15
N LEU A 43 -8.01 14.98 2.72
CA LEU A 43 -6.75 14.23 2.68
C LEU A 43 -5.91 14.54 1.43
N ASN A 44 -6.52 15.18 0.44
CA ASN A 44 -5.91 15.45 -0.87
C ASN A 44 -5.31 14.20 -1.51
N CYS A 45 -6.07 13.10 -1.50
CA CYS A 45 -5.63 11.84 -2.10
C CYS A 45 -6.80 11.00 -2.61
N PHE A 46 -6.48 10.04 -3.47
CA PHE A 46 -7.42 9.00 -3.86
C PHE A 46 -7.59 7.99 -2.73
N ILE A 47 -8.83 7.59 -2.53
CA ILE A 47 -9.24 6.54 -1.61
C ILE A 47 -9.77 5.39 -2.46
N HIS A 48 -9.17 4.23 -2.34
CA HIS A 48 -9.61 3.04 -3.06
C HIS A 48 -10.66 2.28 -2.24
N LEU A 49 -11.75 1.93 -2.90
CA LEU A 49 -12.88 1.24 -2.28
C LEU A 49 -12.88 -0.21 -2.73
N PHE A 50 -13.29 -1.09 -1.81
CA PHE A 50 -13.60 -2.46 -2.19
C PHE A 50 -14.79 -2.47 -3.16
N ASP A 51 -14.66 -3.21 -4.24
CA ASP A 51 -15.71 -3.40 -5.24
C ASP A 51 -15.93 -4.90 -5.45
N GLU A 52 -17.04 -5.41 -4.91
CA GLU A 52 -17.40 -6.83 -5.00
C GLU A 52 -17.64 -7.31 -6.44
N GLN A 53 -17.89 -6.41 -7.37
CA GLN A 53 -18.07 -6.76 -8.79
C GLN A 53 -16.86 -7.47 -9.39
N ILE A 54 -15.68 -7.33 -8.76
CA ILE A 54 -14.47 -8.07 -9.17
C ILE A 54 -14.68 -9.61 -9.17
N PHE A 55 -15.57 -10.11 -8.31
CA PHE A 55 -15.85 -11.54 -8.22
C PHE A 55 -16.85 -12.04 -9.28
N HIS A 56 -17.39 -11.13 -10.05
CA HIS A 56 -18.39 -11.41 -11.10
C HIS A 56 -17.88 -11.06 -12.50
N VAL A 57 -16.58 -10.74 -12.63
CA VAL A 57 -16.01 -10.47 -13.95
C VAL A 57 -15.86 -11.75 -14.75
N ASP A 58 -16.08 -11.65 -16.05
CA ASP A 58 -15.91 -12.75 -16.97
C ASP A 58 -14.43 -13.14 -17.12
N ASP A 59 -14.20 -14.36 -17.60
CA ASP A 59 -12.89 -14.78 -18.05
C ASP A 59 -12.36 -13.82 -19.12
N ASN A 60 -11.05 -13.67 -19.18
CA ASN A 60 -10.35 -12.72 -20.06
C ASN A 60 -10.59 -11.24 -19.72
N THR A 61 -10.86 -10.92 -18.47
CA THR A 61 -10.93 -9.54 -17.97
C THR A 61 -9.58 -9.09 -17.41
N ILE A 62 -9.13 -7.90 -17.82
CA ILE A 62 -7.98 -7.23 -17.22
C ILE A 62 -8.45 -6.54 -15.95
N ILE A 63 -7.79 -6.83 -14.82
CA ILE A 63 -8.08 -6.19 -13.54
C ILE A 63 -7.03 -5.13 -13.27
N GLU A 64 -7.47 -3.89 -13.07
CA GLU A 64 -6.65 -2.73 -12.78
C GLU A 64 -7.03 -2.14 -11.42
N GLY A 65 -6.07 -2.01 -10.51
CA GLY A 65 -6.30 -1.43 -9.19
C GLY A 65 -5.12 -1.63 -8.25
N ILE A 66 -5.21 -1.07 -7.05
CA ILE A 66 -4.26 -1.30 -5.95
C ILE A 66 -4.58 -2.62 -5.24
N LEU A 67 -5.85 -2.97 -5.14
CA LEU A 67 -6.39 -4.24 -4.65
C LEU A 67 -5.87 -4.66 -3.25
N GLN A 68 -5.66 -3.70 -2.37
CA GLN A 68 -5.11 -3.93 -1.02
C GLN A 68 -6.17 -4.26 0.03
N SER A 69 -7.41 -4.51 -0.35
CA SER A 69 -8.44 -4.88 0.61
C SER A 69 -8.34 -6.34 1.01
N GLU A 70 -8.51 -6.64 2.31
CA GLU A 70 -8.71 -8.02 2.77
C GLU A 70 -9.94 -8.68 2.15
N GLU A 71 -10.93 -7.87 1.81
CA GLU A 71 -12.17 -8.35 1.20
C GLU A 71 -11.93 -8.96 -0.18
N TYR A 72 -10.86 -8.56 -0.88
CA TYR A 72 -10.41 -9.23 -2.11
C TYR A 72 -9.70 -10.55 -1.85
N LEU A 73 -8.97 -10.66 -0.74
CA LEU A 73 -8.12 -11.82 -0.46
C LEU A 73 -8.86 -12.90 0.35
N ARG A 74 -9.73 -12.51 1.29
CA ARG A 74 -10.37 -13.43 2.24
C ARG A 74 -11.12 -14.59 1.59
N PRO A 75 -11.96 -14.38 0.56
CA PRO A 75 -12.68 -15.48 -0.07
C PRO A 75 -11.77 -16.43 -0.84
N SER A 76 -10.54 -15.99 -1.12
CA SER A 76 -9.65 -16.64 -2.10
C SER A 76 -8.29 -17.00 -1.53
N ILE A 77 -8.05 -16.82 -0.22
CA ILE A 77 -6.70 -17.02 0.35
C ILE A 77 -6.18 -18.44 0.11
N ASP A 78 -7.03 -19.44 0.24
CA ASP A 78 -6.66 -20.83 -0.03
C ASP A 78 -6.37 -21.06 -1.51
N ILE A 79 -7.14 -20.41 -2.38
CA ILE A 79 -6.94 -20.43 -3.83
C ILE A 79 -5.61 -19.74 -4.15
N ILE A 80 -5.37 -18.54 -3.59
CA ILE A 80 -4.13 -17.79 -3.77
C ILE A 80 -2.93 -18.62 -3.33
N ASN A 81 -3.00 -19.25 -2.15
CA ASN A 81 -1.94 -20.12 -1.63
C ASN A 81 -1.71 -21.37 -2.49
N LYS A 82 -2.73 -21.82 -3.24
CA LYS A 82 -2.59 -22.89 -4.22
C LYS A 82 -1.80 -22.44 -5.45
N TYR A 83 -1.99 -21.20 -5.90
CA TYR A 83 -1.37 -20.66 -7.12
C TYR A 83 -0.05 -19.93 -6.86
N ILE A 84 0.12 -19.33 -5.68
CA ILE A 84 1.36 -18.65 -5.29
C ILE A 84 2.15 -19.55 -4.36
N LYS A 85 3.26 -20.09 -4.82
CA LYS A 85 4.14 -20.96 -4.02
C LYS A 85 5.55 -20.40 -3.98
N LEU A 86 6.21 -20.59 -2.85
CA LEU A 86 7.64 -20.35 -2.76
C LEU A 86 8.38 -21.38 -3.63
N LYS A 87 9.35 -20.93 -4.42
CA LYS A 87 10.24 -21.80 -5.21
C LYS A 87 11.15 -22.60 -4.31
N ASP A 88 11.60 -22.00 -3.22
CA ASP A 88 12.50 -22.62 -2.25
C ASP A 88 11.87 -22.51 -0.85
N LYS A 89 11.72 -23.65 -0.19
CA LYS A 89 11.20 -23.74 1.16
C LYS A 89 12.30 -23.76 2.23
N LYS A 90 13.57 -23.74 1.83
CA LYS A 90 14.68 -23.74 2.78
C LYS A 90 14.69 -22.43 3.56
N ASN A 91 14.31 -22.53 4.81
CA ASN A 91 14.18 -21.42 5.73
C ASN A 91 15.19 -21.54 6.86
N SER A 92 16.26 -20.82 6.73
CA SER A 92 17.26 -20.71 7.79
C SER A 92 17.32 -19.30 8.40
N PHE A 93 16.28 -18.47 8.17
CA PHE A 93 16.57 -17.05 8.24
C PHE A 93 16.61 -16.44 9.63
N LEU A 94 15.89 -16.88 10.65
CA LEU A 94 15.98 -16.25 11.97
C LEU A 94 15.37 -17.13 13.06
N ASN A 95 15.79 -16.90 14.31
CA ASN A 95 15.06 -17.35 15.46
C ASN A 95 13.73 -16.60 15.56
N ARG A 96 12.69 -17.15 14.89
CA ARG A 96 11.36 -16.53 14.74
C ARG A 96 10.65 -16.34 16.08
N GLU A 97 10.98 -17.14 17.06
CA GLU A 97 10.27 -17.17 18.34
C GLU A 97 10.47 -15.88 19.16
N ASN A 98 11.59 -15.21 18.97
CA ASN A 98 11.94 -14.03 19.74
C ASN A 98 12.39 -12.84 18.88
N THR A 99 12.13 -12.87 17.56
CA THR A 99 12.54 -11.79 16.67
C THR A 99 11.33 -11.08 16.08
N CYS A 100 11.28 -9.76 16.23
CA CYS A 100 10.33 -8.87 15.58
C CYS A 100 10.99 -8.17 14.38
N ILE A 101 10.36 -8.25 13.23
CA ILE A 101 10.83 -7.59 12.01
C ILE A 101 10.20 -6.19 11.91
N LEU A 102 11.05 -5.17 11.80
CA LEU A 102 10.64 -3.81 11.48
C LEU A 102 10.75 -3.61 9.97
N ASN A 103 9.64 -3.39 9.29
CA ASN A 103 9.63 -3.07 7.87
C ASN A 103 9.71 -1.56 7.67
N ILE A 104 10.92 -1.01 7.61
CA ILE A 104 11.15 0.44 7.46
C ILE A 104 11.25 0.79 5.97
N ARG A 105 10.40 1.74 5.54
CA ARG A 105 10.44 2.28 4.18
C ARG A 105 11.06 3.67 4.19
N GLY A 106 12.07 3.84 3.34
CA GLY A 106 12.78 5.11 3.11
C GLY A 106 12.71 5.47 1.63
N GLY A 107 13.51 4.88 0.81
CA GLY A 107 13.59 4.95 -0.63
C GLY A 107 12.80 6.09 -1.31
N GLU A 108 11.85 5.74 -2.13
CA GLU A 108 10.96 6.71 -2.78
C GLU A 108 10.05 7.48 -1.81
N TYR A 109 9.74 6.92 -0.62
CA TYR A 109 8.90 7.57 0.38
C TYR A 109 9.50 8.89 0.88
N LYS A 110 10.81 9.07 0.81
CA LYS A 110 11.45 10.36 1.14
C LYS A 110 10.99 11.52 0.25
N ARG A 111 10.47 11.22 -0.94
CA ARG A 111 9.85 12.23 -1.84
C ARG A 111 8.44 12.61 -1.42
N HIS A 112 7.82 11.80 -0.54
CA HIS A 112 6.45 11.94 -0.07
C HIS A 112 6.44 11.94 1.45
N ARG A 113 6.70 13.12 2.04
CA ARG A 113 6.88 13.26 3.51
C ARG A 113 5.71 12.71 4.33
N GLU A 114 4.52 12.74 3.77
CA GLU A 114 3.31 12.19 4.40
C GLU A 114 3.31 10.66 4.52
N LEU A 115 4.18 9.98 3.79
CA LEU A 115 4.34 8.53 3.85
C LEU A 115 5.43 8.10 4.82
N ILE A 116 6.36 8.99 5.16
CA ILE A 116 7.44 8.69 6.11
C ILE A 116 6.88 8.66 7.53
N LEU A 117 7.05 7.53 8.18
CA LEU A 117 6.69 7.39 9.58
C LEU A 117 7.75 8.01 10.49
N PRO A 118 7.35 8.81 11.49
CA PRO A 118 8.30 9.44 12.40
C PRO A 118 9.00 8.39 13.28
N LYS A 119 10.21 8.70 13.75
CA LYS A 119 10.97 7.82 14.67
C LYS A 119 10.15 7.43 15.90
N SER A 120 9.32 8.35 16.42
CA SER A 120 8.44 8.10 17.56
C SER A 120 7.45 6.94 17.32
N TYR A 121 6.92 6.80 16.09
CA TYR A 121 6.07 5.65 15.75
C TYR A 121 6.80 4.33 16.02
N TRP A 122 8.02 4.20 15.51
CA TRP A 122 8.81 2.97 15.65
C TRP A 122 9.17 2.69 17.09
N LEU A 123 9.61 3.71 17.85
CA LEU A 123 9.95 3.56 19.27
C LEU A 123 8.75 3.12 20.11
N ASN A 124 7.60 3.74 19.89
CA ASN A 124 6.36 3.38 20.58
C ASN A 124 5.91 1.96 20.20
N ALA A 125 6.00 1.60 18.93
CA ALA A 125 5.63 0.26 18.47
C ALA A 125 6.56 -0.82 19.04
N MET A 126 7.85 -0.55 19.15
CA MET A 126 8.81 -1.44 19.81
C MET A 126 8.50 -1.58 21.30
N ALA A 127 8.15 -0.49 21.98
CA ALA A 127 7.73 -0.51 23.38
C ALA A 127 6.44 -1.33 23.56
N ASN A 128 5.45 -1.13 22.69
CA ASN A 128 4.22 -1.92 22.69
C ASN A 128 4.50 -3.39 22.42
N MET A 129 5.35 -3.72 21.46
CA MET A 129 5.74 -5.10 21.16
C MET A 129 6.37 -5.77 22.37
N LYS A 130 7.25 -5.08 23.10
CA LYS A 130 7.86 -5.59 24.35
C LYS A 130 6.84 -5.82 25.48
N ARG A 131 5.74 -5.08 25.49
CA ARG A 131 4.64 -5.32 26.46
C ARG A 131 3.91 -6.62 26.17
N PHE A 132 3.73 -6.97 24.91
CA PHE A 132 3.11 -8.23 24.51
C PHE A 132 4.08 -9.42 24.59
N LYS A 133 5.35 -9.20 24.26
CA LYS A 133 6.40 -10.22 24.25
C LYS A 133 7.66 -9.69 24.96
N LYS A 134 7.82 -10.04 26.24
CA LYS A 134 8.89 -9.49 27.11
C LYS A 134 10.30 -9.72 26.56
N LYS A 135 10.56 -10.92 26.03
CA LYS A 135 11.87 -11.27 25.44
C LYS A 135 11.73 -11.23 23.92
N ILE A 136 12.08 -10.11 23.33
CA ILE A 136 12.03 -9.93 21.88
C ILE A 136 13.18 -9.05 21.40
N ASP A 137 13.85 -9.50 20.36
CA ASP A 137 14.88 -8.78 19.63
C ASP A 137 14.27 -8.14 18.40
N PHE A 138 14.87 -7.05 17.93
CA PHE A 138 14.42 -6.34 16.76
C PHE A 138 15.45 -6.43 15.64
N LYS A 139 14.95 -6.69 14.43
CA LYS A 139 15.75 -6.60 13.21
C LYS A 139 15.00 -5.80 12.16
N ILE A 140 15.72 -5.16 11.27
CA ILE A 140 15.15 -4.27 10.26
C ILE A 140 15.28 -4.91 8.88
N VAL A 141 14.19 -4.88 8.11
CA VAL A 141 14.17 -4.99 6.65
C VAL A 141 13.83 -3.64 6.05
N THR A 142 14.54 -3.22 5.01
CA THR A 142 14.41 -1.88 4.45
C THR A 142 14.86 -1.80 3.00
N ASP A 143 14.22 -0.90 2.26
CA ASP A 143 14.65 -0.48 0.91
C ASP A 143 15.68 0.66 0.95
N ASP A 144 16.02 1.19 2.14
CA ASP A 144 16.96 2.30 2.31
C ASP A 144 17.82 2.10 3.56
N PHE A 145 18.94 1.42 3.35
CA PHE A 145 19.89 1.09 4.42
C PHE A 145 20.39 2.33 5.16
N ALA A 146 20.77 3.39 4.42
CA ALA A 146 21.31 4.60 5.01
C ALA A 146 20.28 5.29 5.90
N TYR A 147 19.02 5.37 5.44
CA TYR A 147 17.93 5.93 6.22
C TYR A 147 17.66 5.12 7.49
N ALA A 148 17.55 3.81 7.37
CA ALA A 148 17.28 2.92 8.50
C ALA A 148 18.43 2.96 9.54
N SER A 149 19.68 2.98 9.10
CA SER A 149 20.86 3.14 9.99
C SER A 149 20.86 4.46 10.73
N THR A 150 20.43 5.53 10.09
CA THR A 150 20.31 6.85 10.74
C THR A 150 19.22 6.83 11.81
N LEU A 151 18.10 6.15 11.55
CA LEU A 151 17.02 6.00 12.55
C LEU A 151 17.46 5.14 13.74
N PHE A 152 18.08 4.00 13.48
CA PHE A 152 18.40 2.97 14.48
C PHE A 152 19.81 2.39 14.26
N PRO A 153 20.87 3.11 14.66
CA PRO A 153 22.24 2.65 14.42
C PRO A 153 22.63 1.38 15.21
N SER A 154 21.89 1.04 16.26
CA SER A 154 22.15 -0.13 17.12
C SER A 154 21.29 -1.34 16.79
N ILE A 155 20.34 -1.24 15.85
CA ILE A 155 19.51 -2.38 15.46
C ILE A 155 20.08 -3.00 14.18
N GLU A 156 20.23 -4.31 14.20
CA GLU A 156 20.71 -5.05 13.04
C GLU A 156 19.77 -4.85 11.84
N ILE A 157 20.34 -4.39 10.72
CA ILE A 157 19.66 -4.34 9.44
C ILE A 157 20.02 -5.61 8.69
N ILE A 158 19.02 -6.39 8.33
CA ILE A 158 19.20 -7.62 7.57
C ILE A 158 19.75 -7.24 6.19
N LYS A 159 20.93 -7.78 5.87
CA LYS A 159 21.54 -7.59 4.55
C LYS A 159 20.98 -8.64 3.62
N GLY A 160 20.28 -8.20 2.61
CA GLY A 160 19.72 -9.07 1.59
C GLY A 160 19.14 -8.24 0.45
N GLY A 161 18.47 -8.91 -0.45
CA GLY A 161 17.71 -8.28 -1.51
C GLY A 161 16.20 -8.37 -1.23
N ILE A 162 15.42 -8.01 -2.22
CA ILE A 162 13.94 -8.05 -2.15
C ILE A 162 13.44 -9.44 -1.73
N LYS A 163 14.10 -10.50 -2.16
CA LYS A 163 13.76 -11.88 -1.80
C LYS A 163 13.89 -12.11 -0.30
N GLU A 164 15.05 -11.76 0.25
CA GLU A 164 15.34 -11.97 1.68
C GLU A 164 14.42 -11.15 2.56
N ASP A 165 14.17 -9.90 2.21
CA ASP A 165 13.25 -9.01 2.92
C ASP A 165 11.83 -9.56 2.90
N PHE A 166 11.36 -10.02 1.72
CA PHE A 166 10.06 -10.66 1.58
C PHE A 166 9.96 -11.92 2.44
N MET A 167 10.98 -12.79 2.40
CA MET A 167 11.00 -14.05 3.14
C MET A 167 11.03 -13.83 4.65
N ASN A 168 11.76 -12.83 5.13
CA ASN A 168 11.77 -12.47 6.55
C ASN A 168 10.39 -12.04 7.03
N LEU A 169 9.65 -11.26 6.25
CA LEU A 169 8.27 -10.87 6.56
C LEU A 169 7.30 -12.04 6.40
N PHE A 170 7.48 -12.87 5.38
CA PHE A 170 6.60 -14.01 5.10
C PHE A 170 6.60 -15.05 6.21
N PHE A 171 7.70 -15.18 6.93
CA PHE A 171 7.86 -16.18 7.98
C PHE A 171 7.94 -15.59 9.39
N CYS A 172 7.85 -14.28 9.58
CA CYS A 172 7.96 -13.69 10.90
C CYS A 172 6.75 -14.05 11.79
N LYS A 173 7.00 -14.15 13.09
CA LYS A 173 5.93 -14.24 14.10
C LYS A 173 5.52 -12.87 14.62
N TYR A 174 6.43 -11.91 14.59
CA TYR A 174 6.22 -10.56 15.10
C TYR A 174 6.67 -9.55 14.07
N ALA A 175 5.84 -8.57 13.78
CA ALA A 175 6.16 -7.52 12.83
C ALA A 175 5.69 -6.14 13.29
N ILE A 176 6.50 -5.13 12.98
CA ILE A 176 6.11 -3.73 13.03
C ILE A 176 6.23 -3.19 11.61
N LEU A 177 5.12 -2.78 11.02
CA LEU A 177 5.03 -2.44 9.61
C LEU A 177 5.01 -0.94 9.37
N SER A 178 5.58 -0.56 8.23
CA SER A 178 5.24 0.71 7.58
C SER A 178 3.92 0.59 6.82
N ASN A 179 3.47 1.70 6.27
CA ASN A 179 2.28 1.83 5.42
C ASN A 179 2.55 1.36 3.97
N SER A 180 3.18 0.21 3.80
CA SER A 180 3.63 -0.28 2.49
C SER A 180 3.00 -1.61 2.11
N SER A 181 2.58 -1.70 0.84
CA SER A 181 2.13 -2.97 0.25
C SER A 181 3.21 -4.06 0.32
N PHE A 182 4.48 -3.70 0.29
CA PHE A 182 5.58 -4.64 0.47
C PHE A 182 5.57 -5.28 1.88
N GLY A 183 5.13 -4.56 2.91
CA GLY A 183 4.90 -5.15 4.23
C GLY A 183 3.63 -5.99 4.30
N TYR A 184 2.59 -5.58 3.57
CA TYR A 184 1.29 -6.23 3.60
C TYR A 184 1.29 -7.64 2.98
N PHE A 185 1.73 -7.76 1.73
CA PHE A 185 1.61 -9.02 0.99
C PHE A 185 2.36 -10.20 1.61
N PRO A 186 3.63 -10.09 2.01
CA PRO A 186 4.31 -11.24 2.64
C PRO A 186 3.65 -11.66 3.94
N ILE A 187 3.15 -10.73 4.75
CA ILE A 187 2.44 -11.04 6.00
C ILE A 187 1.14 -11.81 5.72
N LYS A 188 0.40 -11.41 4.68
CA LYS A 188 -0.90 -12.06 4.36
C LYS A 188 -0.76 -13.38 3.61
N LEU A 189 0.28 -13.55 2.84
CA LEU A 189 0.56 -14.78 2.07
C LEU A 189 1.39 -15.79 2.87
N GLY A 190 1.99 -15.35 3.97
CA GLY A 190 2.94 -16.12 4.75
C GLY A 190 2.33 -16.93 5.88
N THR A 191 3.19 -17.37 6.76
CA THR A 191 2.78 -17.98 8.03
C THR A 191 2.06 -16.92 8.86
N PRO A 192 0.85 -17.16 9.36
CA PRO A 192 0.15 -16.19 10.18
C PRO A 192 1.02 -15.73 11.35
N PRO A 193 1.29 -14.43 11.50
CA PRO A 193 2.07 -13.92 12.62
C PRO A 193 1.23 -13.89 13.90
N ASP A 194 1.91 -13.99 15.05
CA ASP A 194 1.26 -13.86 16.34
C ASP A 194 0.84 -12.40 16.61
N ILE A 195 1.69 -11.44 16.25
CA ILE A 195 1.41 -10.01 16.46
C ILE A 195 1.97 -9.18 15.29
N VAL A 196 1.11 -8.34 14.76
CA VAL A 196 1.46 -7.28 13.80
C VAL A 196 1.03 -5.94 14.35
N ILE A 197 1.95 -4.98 14.42
CA ILE A 197 1.65 -3.57 14.71
C ILE A 197 1.79 -2.76 13.43
N ALA A 198 0.76 -1.99 13.09
CA ALA A 198 0.72 -1.16 11.90
C ALA A 198 0.28 0.28 12.22
N PRO A 199 0.65 1.26 11.37
CA PRO A 199 0.31 2.66 11.62
C PRO A 199 -1.19 2.90 11.39
N ASN A 200 -1.87 3.45 12.40
CA ASN A 200 -3.26 3.88 12.29
C ASN A 200 -3.42 4.87 11.11
N HIS A 201 -4.57 4.80 10.43
CA HIS A 201 -4.84 5.57 9.22
C HIS A 201 -3.95 5.23 8.01
N TRP A 202 -3.13 4.17 8.11
CA TRP A 202 -2.23 3.66 7.07
C TRP A 202 -1.39 4.78 6.44
N ALA A 203 -1.49 5.04 5.14
CA ALA A 203 -0.71 6.06 4.43
C ALA A 203 -1.01 7.52 4.86
N ARG A 204 -1.85 7.74 5.84
CA ARG A 204 -2.23 9.04 6.38
C ARG A 204 -2.04 9.11 7.90
N PHE A 205 -1.00 8.42 8.38
CA PHE A 205 -0.65 8.39 9.80
C PHE A 205 -0.59 9.78 10.43
N GLY A 206 -1.25 9.94 11.56
CA GLY A 206 -1.25 11.19 12.33
C GLY A 206 -1.98 12.36 11.65
N ASN A 207 -2.77 12.13 10.59
CA ASN A 207 -3.52 13.22 9.96
C ASN A 207 -4.53 13.87 10.93
N LYS A 208 -4.72 15.17 10.78
CA LYS A 208 -5.59 15.95 11.67
C LYS A 208 -7.09 15.63 11.58
N TYR A 209 -7.50 14.93 10.54
CA TYR A 209 -8.90 14.55 10.32
C TYR A 209 -9.22 13.15 10.84
N GLU A 210 -8.21 12.43 11.36
CA GLU A 210 -8.33 11.06 11.85
C GLU A 210 -9.02 10.12 10.86
N ARG A 211 -8.69 10.29 9.56
CA ARG A 211 -9.26 9.50 8.47
C ARG A 211 -8.24 8.52 7.91
N TRP A 212 -8.72 7.34 7.61
CA TRP A 212 -7.95 6.32 6.93
C TRP A 212 -7.69 6.70 5.47
N ALA A 213 -6.56 6.22 4.94
CA ALA A 213 -6.30 6.31 3.51
C ALA A 213 -7.36 5.57 2.68
N SER A 214 -7.89 4.49 3.22
CA SER A 214 -9.00 3.75 2.64
C SER A 214 -9.65 2.87 3.69
N PRO A 215 -10.98 2.71 3.71
CA PRO A 215 -11.67 1.73 4.55
C PRO A 215 -11.21 0.30 4.28
N SER A 216 -10.78 0.02 3.05
CA SER A 216 -10.28 -1.28 2.62
C SER A 216 -8.95 -1.66 3.23
N ASN A 217 -8.18 -0.69 3.74
CA ASN A 217 -6.89 -0.91 4.38
C ASN A 217 -7.00 -1.17 5.89
N ILE A 218 -8.18 -1.44 6.42
CA ILE A 218 -8.39 -1.78 7.82
C ILE A 218 -8.42 -3.29 7.98
N TYR A 219 -7.32 -3.87 8.42
CA TYR A 219 -7.14 -5.32 8.57
C TYR A 219 -7.47 -5.76 10.01
N LYS A 220 -8.29 -6.81 10.17
CA LYS A 220 -8.83 -7.23 11.46
C LYS A 220 -7.77 -7.79 12.42
N ASP A 221 -6.80 -8.51 11.85
CA ASP A 221 -5.82 -9.25 12.64
C ASP A 221 -4.62 -8.41 13.09
N TRP A 222 -4.63 -7.10 12.78
CA TRP A 222 -3.53 -6.23 13.09
C TRP A 222 -3.86 -5.28 14.24
N LEU A 223 -2.83 -4.94 15.01
CA LEU A 223 -2.88 -3.91 16.03
C LEU A 223 -2.55 -2.55 15.39
N TRP A 224 -3.44 -1.60 15.54
CA TRP A 224 -3.31 -0.28 14.94
C TRP A 224 -2.81 0.72 15.98
N GLN A 225 -1.61 1.25 15.76
CA GLN A 225 -1.00 2.22 16.65
C GLN A 225 -1.22 3.64 16.15
N ASP A 226 -1.71 4.52 17.02
CA ASP A 226 -1.92 5.93 16.71
C ASP A 226 -0.64 6.77 16.88
N LYS A 227 -0.74 8.08 16.58
CA LYS A 227 0.37 9.03 16.68
C LYS A 227 0.94 9.21 18.09
N ASN A 228 0.15 8.89 19.11
CA ASN A 228 0.56 8.98 20.52
C ASN A 228 1.21 7.68 21.01
N GLY A 229 1.22 6.64 20.20
CA GLY A 229 1.74 5.33 20.53
C GLY A 229 0.71 4.40 21.18
N GLU A 230 -0.56 4.78 21.21
CA GLU A 230 -1.62 3.95 21.77
C GLU A 230 -2.11 2.93 20.76
N ILE A 231 -2.30 1.69 21.21
CA ILE A 231 -2.93 0.63 20.41
C ILE A 231 -4.45 0.84 20.46
N ARG A 232 -5.05 1.02 19.30
CA ARG A 232 -6.50 1.23 19.15
C ARG A 232 -7.26 -0.04 19.51
N LYS A 233 -8.35 0.12 20.25
CA LYS A 233 -9.24 -1.01 20.58
C LYS A 233 -9.98 -1.52 19.35
N PRO A 234 -10.24 -2.83 19.22
CA PRO A 234 -10.99 -3.37 18.07
C PRO A 234 -12.32 -2.67 17.82
N ALA A 235 -13.06 -2.32 18.87
CA ALA A 235 -14.34 -1.59 18.75
C ALA A 235 -14.16 -0.20 18.11
N GLU A 236 -13.08 0.52 18.42
CA GLU A 236 -12.77 1.82 17.82
C GLU A 236 -12.42 1.69 16.34
N ILE A 237 -11.74 0.61 15.98
CA ILE A 237 -11.40 0.30 14.58
C ILE A 237 -12.65 -0.02 13.78
N GLU A 238 -13.55 -0.86 14.31
CA GLU A 238 -14.83 -1.16 13.65
C GLU A 238 -15.72 0.09 13.52
N LYS A 239 -15.76 0.93 14.55
CA LYS A 239 -16.44 2.23 14.47
C LYS A 239 -15.84 3.10 13.38
N SER A 240 -14.52 3.21 13.30
CA SER A 240 -13.84 3.99 12.25
C SER A 240 -14.21 3.48 10.85
N LYS A 241 -14.30 2.16 10.68
CA LYS A 241 -14.70 1.52 9.42
C LYS A 241 -16.14 1.89 9.02
N PHE A 242 -17.05 1.85 10.00
CA PHE A 242 -18.45 2.24 9.80
C PHE A 242 -18.58 3.73 9.45
N ASP A 243 -17.91 4.59 10.22
CA ASP A 243 -17.96 6.05 10.02
C ASP A 243 -17.41 6.44 8.65
N LEU A 244 -16.32 5.79 8.20
CA LEU A 244 -15.75 6.03 6.87
C LEU A 244 -16.69 5.60 5.74
N LYS A 245 -17.33 4.44 5.85
CA LYS A 245 -18.34 4.02 4.87
C LYS A 245 -19.44 5.07 4.74
N ARG A 246 -19.92 5.61 5.86
CA ARG A 246 -20.95 6.66 5.88
C ARG A 246 -20.44 7.99 5.29
N ILE A 247 -19.23 8.40 5.65
CA ILE A 247 -18.61 9.62 5.12
C ILE A 247 -18.46 9.51 3.60
N TYR A 248 -17.95 8.40 3.11
CA TYR A 248 -17.66 8.24 1.69
C TYR A 248 -18.89 7.87 0.85
N ALA A 249 -20.00 7.46 1.45
CA ALA A 249 -21.25 7.20 0.73
C ALA A 249 -21.78 8.42 -0.05
N SER A 250 -21.45 9.64 0.40
CA SER A 250 -21.82 10.89 -0.27
C SER A 250 -20.82 11.38 -1.31
N TYR A 251 -19.68 10.69 -1.46
CA TYR A 251 -18.65 11.08 -2.42
C TYR A 251 -18.94 10.48 -3.79
N ASN A 252 -18.63 11.24 -4.83
CA ASN A 252 -18.67 10.69 -6.18
C ASN A 252 -17.56 9.67 -6.37
N VAL A 253 -17.95 8.50 -6.85
CA VAL A 253 -17.01 7.43 -7.20
C VAL A 253 -16.58 7.62 -8.65
N TYR A 254 -15.30 7.50 -8.90
CA TYR A 254 -14.69 7.65 -10.20
C TYR A 254 -13.74 6.48 -10.47
N THR A 255 -13.53 6.15 -11.73
CA THR A 255 -12.25 5.57 -12.09
C THR A 255 -11.18 6.67 -12.05
N THR A 256 -9.92 6.30 -11.80
CA THR A 256 -8.82 7.28 -11.79
C THR A 256 -8.76 8.07 -13.11
N GLU A 257 -9.05 7.43 -14.24
CA GLU A 257 -9.12 8.08 -15.54
C GLU A 257 -10.25 9.10 -15.64
N ASP A 258 -11.44 8.76 -15.18
CA ASP A 258 -12.60 9.66 -15.24
C ASP A 258 -12.39 10.90 -14.40
N PHE A 259 -11.69 10.74 -13.26
CA PHE A 259 -11.35 11.88 -12.42
C PHE A 259 -10.42 12.85 -13.16
N PHE A 260 -9.37 12.35 -13.81
CA PHE A 260 -8.45 13.20 -14.56
C PHE A 260 -9.06 13.76 -15.83
N LYS A 261 -9.97 13.05 -16.49
CA LYS A 261 -10.73 13.57 -17.63
C LYS A 261 -11.68 14.71 -17.24
N LYS A 262 -12.34 14.63 -16.06
CA LYS A 262 -13.29 15.65 -15.58
C LYS A 262 -12.60 16.86 -14.97
N LYS A 263 -11.42 16.70 -14.36
CA LYS A 263 -10.63 17.81 -13.83
C LYS A 263 -9.49 18.12 -14.79
N THR A 264 -9.55 19.30 -15.39
CA THR A 264 -8.39 19.81 -16.14
C THR A 264 -7.25 20.10 -15.17
N LEU A 265 -6.00 20.05 -15.67
CA LEU A 265 -4.81 20.41 -14.88
C LEU A 265 -4.98 21.72 -14.08
N LYS A 266 -5.83 22.62 -14.58
CA LYS A 266 -6.17 23.90 -13.95
C LYS A 266 -6.85 23.75 -12.58
N ASP A 267 -7.56 22.64 -12.33
CA ASP A 267 -8.33 22.45 -11.09
C ASP A 267 -7.44 21.99 -9.92
N PHE A 268 -6.25 21.46 -10.23
CA PHE A 268 -5.25 21.05 -9.24
C PHE A 268 -4.33 22.19 -8.77
N LEU A 269 -4.34 23.31 -9.47
CA LEU A 269 -3.47 24.42 -9.17
C LEU A 269 -4.11 25.36 -8.14
N PRO A 270 -3.35 25.83 -7.12
CA PRO A 270 -3.80 26.86 -6.21
C PRO A 270 -4.32 28.09 -6.97
N LYS A 271 -5.37 28.73 -6.44
CA LYS A 271 -6.05 29.87 -7.11
C LYS A 271 -5.08 30.98 -7.58
N LYS A 272 -4.02 31.24 -6.80
CA LYS A 272 -2.93 32.18 -7.18
C LYS A 272 -2.17 31.70 -8.42
N PHE A 273 -1.88 30.41 -8.51
CA PHE A 273 -1.18 29.82 -9.67
C PHE A 273 -2.07 29.78 -10.92
N ARG A 274 -3.37 29.49 -10.76
CA ARG A 274 -4.34 29.53 -11.86
C ARG A 274 -4.40 30.94 -12.50
N ASN A 275 -4.39 31.99 -11.68
CA ASN A 275 -4.41 33.36 -12.17
C ASN A 275 -3.10 33.76 -12.87
N LEU A 276 -1.97 33.28 -12.37
CA LEU A 276 -0.65 33.48 -13.01
C LEU A 276 -0.59 32.74 -14.36
N LEU A 277 -1.02 31.49 -14.38
CA LEU A 277 -1.07 30.67 -15.63
C LEU A 277 -2.01 31.30 -16.68
N LYS A 278 -3.18 31.79 -16.25
CA LYS A 278 -4.10 32.51 -17.15
C LYS A 278 -3.42 33.75 -17.74
N ARG A 279 -2.70 34.53 -16.94
CA ARG A 279 -1.94 35.71 -17.41
C ARG A 279 -0.80 35.35 -18.35
N LEU A 280 -0.07 34.26 -18.08
CA LEU A 280 1.00 33.77 -18.97
C LEU A 280 0.44 33.21 -20.27
N LEU A 281 -0.60 32.38 -20.20
CA LEU A 281 -1.25 31.82 -21.40
C LEU A 281 -1.92 32.90 -22.25
N SER A 282 -2.54 33.92 -21.67
CA SER A 282 -3.12 35.03 -22.43
C SER A 282 -2.06 35.88 -23.16
N LYS A 283 -0.82 35.91 -22.65
CA LYS A 283 0.31 36.55 -23.32
C LYS A 283 0.95 35.68 -24.40
N LEU A 284 0.88 34.36 -24.29
CA LEU A 284 1.50 33.40 -25.21
C LEU A 284 0.53 32.96 -26.33
N PHE A 285 -0.78 33.05 -26.10
CA PHE A 285 -1.81 32.63 -27.03
C PHE A 285 -1.83 33.42 -28.38
N PRO A 286 -1.49 34.70 -28.47
CA PRO A 286 -1.36 35.40 -29.74
C PRO A 286 -0.30 34.79 -30.65
N LEU A 287 0.73 34.14 -30.09
CA LEU A 287 1.83 33.51 -30.84
C LEU A 287 1.45 32.11 -31.37
N TYR A 288 0.52 31.42 -30.71
CA TYR A 288 0.18 30.02 -31.04
C TYR A 288 -0.92 29.88 -32.09
N VAL A 289 -1.84 30.84 -32.17
CA VAL A 289 -2.89 30.87 -33.21
C VAL A 289 -2.32 31.17 -34.58
N GLY A 290 -1.15 31.78 -34.67
CA GLY A 290 -0.43 31.99 -35.93
C GLY A 290 0.19 30.74 -36.55
N TYR A 291 0.39 29.67 -35.75
CA TYR A 291 1.05 28.43 -36.21
C TYR A 291 0.08 27.35 -36.73
N LEU A 292 -1.22 27.45 -36.41
CA LEU A 292 -2.25 26.49 -36.83
C LEU A 292 -3.04 26.95 -38.05
N LYS A 293 -2.64 28.06 -38.68
CA LYS A 293 -3.25 28.61 -39.94
C LYS A 293 -2.29 28.63 -41.12
N LYS A 294 -1.24 27.82 -41.09
CA LYS A 294 -0.43 27.57 -42.30
C LYS A 294 -0.42 26.11 -42.62
#